data_c616209c424c4acbb4271f4dcc6ac7de
#
_entry.id   c616209c424c4acbb4271f4dcc6ac7de
#
_cell.length_a   1.000
_cell.length_b   1.000
_cell.length_c   1.000
_cell.angle_alpha   90.00
_cell.angle_beta   90.00
_cell.angle_gamma   90.00
#
_symmetry.space_group_name_H-M   'P 1'
#
loop_
_entity.id
_entity.type
_entity.pdbx_description
1 polymer ?
#
loop_
_entity_poly.entity_id
_entity_poly.type
_entity_poly.pdbx_seq_one_letter_code
_entity_poly.pdbx_strand_id
1 'polypeptide(L)'
;VKGEHPVSVFGIPLVSQGEMDYYIAKLNAATGEAVWAKTFGGVRNWEMFNSVVADEAGNLYAVATFGNVSSAPLEMPLKDGSSTSLAVTNNWGEDYLLVKFNKDGEILWATSIGSKFRENGTPDVTVGEDGNPVICGVFNAANGNLMNESEEKREFYIGEQKYLLYPEQSKESALVKLNSTDGSVMWSRYFTGTGNQEVLKVQAVSGSNAVAVTGKANNQIIVEGSAGLSTETVTHVSGADHLFVISFDVDGKLLWSKSASGDTSSEGKEISSDDLGNIYVSGYFNGSLNWGDNIVLQKTGSNEKEGFFAKLNGSGKCLYAETVKGTGAESINLIAVNGDKLAVAGDRTTDVTLPYGDSETGVARYTVGDRNYKWFAASYTMKPSVSGISTLNGKRFVPFSYQIVPAFFEMPAVFEYSLAGNLPSGWILDPATGIISGKATEEASGSFSVMISNATDGESVEKTYTYSIVPKPCDILSIQPESLPSRAVTGAFYQQFTLENGEGKIVWTAENLPKGLSLDPDKGLLNGILQQTGELSFTIKAREESGCETSRSYTINAEEFNYSLAPNLKWINQIYGSEAFDHAKVNSIDK
;
A
#
# COMPACT_ATOMS: atom_id res chain seq x y z
N VAL A 1 -20.78 -26.79 -22.05
CA VAL A 1 -21.73 -27.92 -22.09
C VAL A 1 -21.51 -28.63 -23.41
N LYS A 2 -21.26 -29.95 -23.41
CA LYS A 2 -20.93 -30.71 -24.63
C LYS A 2 -21.98 -31.78 -24.87
N GLY A 3 -22.59 -31.76 -26.07
CA GLY A 3 -23.51 -32.79 -26.55
C GLY A 3 -24.98 -32.57 -26.18
N GLU A 4 -25.88 -33.32 -26.81
CA GLU A 4 -27.34 -33.23 -26.63
C GLU A 4 -27.84 -33.69 -25.25
N HIS A 5 -26.97 -33.93 -24.29
CA HIS A 5 -27.33 -34.36 -22.95
C HIS A 5 -27.55 -33.19 -22.00
N PRO A 6 -28.62 -33.19 -21.23
CA PRO A 6 -28.84 -32.16 -20.21
C PRO A 6 -27.73 -32.22 -19.15
N VAL A 7 -27.13 -31.09 -18.85
CA VAL A 7 -26.15 -30.91 -17.79
C VAL A 7 -26.80 -30.09 -16.69
N SER A 8 -26.61 -30.49 -15.46
CA SER A 8 -27.07 -29.68 -14.33
C SER A 8 -25.96 -28.72 -13.87
N VAL A 9 -26.23 -27.41 -13.90
CA VAL A 9 -25.35 -26.38 -13.40
C VAL A 9 -26.02 -25.76 -12.18
N PHE A 10 -25.41 -25.92 -11.02
CA PHE A 10 -25.97 -25.48 -9.74
C PHE A 10 -27.43 -25.91 -9.52
N GLY A 11 -27.79 -27.13 -9.94
CA GLY A 11 -29.15 -27.67 -9.80
C GLY A 11 -30.11 -27.27 -10.93
N ILE A 12 -29.74 -26.37 -11.83
CA ILE A 12 -30.55 -25.97 -12.99
C ILE A 12 -30.19 -26.84 -14.21
N PRO A 13 -31.15 -27.52 -14.83
CA PRO A 13 -30.88 -28.31 -16.04
C PRO A 13 -30.66 -27.38 -17.23
N LEU A 14 -29.54 -27.56 -17.93
CA LEU A 14 -29.19 -26.85 -19.15
C LEU A 14 -29.06 -27.86 -20.31
N VAL A 15 -29.49 -27.47 -21.48
CA VAL A 15 -29.38 -28.31 -22.71
C VAL A 15 -28.45 -27.61 -23.67
N SER A 16 -27.42 -28.32 -24.11
CA SER A 16 -26.53 -27.86 -25.19
C SER A 16 -27.22 -28.00 -26.53
N GLN A 17 -27.01 -27.03 -27.41
CA GLN A 17 -27.51 -27.05 -28.79
C GLN A 17 -26.43 -27.46 -29.80
N GLY A 18 -25.18 -27.64 -29.35
CA GLY A 18 -24.05 -27.92 -30.18
C GLY A 18 -22.95 -28.76 -29.53
N GLU A 19 -21.74 -28.69 -30.06
CA GLU A 19 -20.59 -29.43 -29.53
C GLU A 19 -20.07 -28.85 -28.22
N MET A 20 -19.98 -27.53 -28.13
CA MET A 20 -19.59 -26.79 -26.90
C MET A 20 -20.37 -25.48 -26.85
N ASP A 21 -21.23 -25.34 -25.86
CA ASP A 21 -22.00 -24.11 -25.61
C ASP A 21 -21.53 -23.41 -24.32
N TYR A 22 -21.78 -22.12 -24.27
CA TYR A 22 -21.62 -21.33 -23.03
C TYR A 22 -22.71 -21.64 -22.02
N TYR A 23 -22.39 -21.41 -20.79
CA TYR A 23 -23.44 -21.09 -19.82
C TYR A 23 -23.06 -19.85 -19.04
N ILE A 24 -24.05 -19.10 -18.60
CA ILE A 24 -23.96 -18.04 -17.62
C ILE A 24 -24.96 -18.35 -16.50
N ALA A 25 -24.56 -18.11 -15.27
CA ALA A 25 -25.39 -18.33 -14.11
C ALA A 25 -25.27 -17.17 -13.12
N LYS A 26 -26.41 -16.79 -12.52
CA LYS A 26 -26.45 -15.86 -11.40
C LYS A 26 -26.67 -16.65 -10.13
N LEU A 27 -25.81 -16.44 -9.15
CA LEU A 27 -25.90 -17.07 -7.85
C LEU A 27 -26.32 -16.05 -6.78
N ASN A 28 -27.00 -16.51 -5.79
CA ASN A 28 -27.24 -15.75 -4.57
C ASN A 28 -25.91 -15.67 -3.78
N ALA A 29 -25.41 -14.46 -3.53
CA ALA A 29 -24.11 -14.25 -2.89
C ALA A 29 -24.04 -14.79 -1.45
N ALA A 30 -25.16 -14.87 -0.74
CA ALA A 30 -25.22 -15.36 0.64
C ALA A 30 -25.34 -16.89 0.73
N THR A 31 -26.08 -17.53 -0.20
CA THR A 31 -26.37 -18.97 -0.14
C THR A 31 -25.59 -19.81 -1.16
N GLY A 32 -25.07 -19.18 -2.21
CA GLY A 32 -24.46 -19.88 -3.35
C GLY A 32 -25.46 -20.59 -4.26
N GLU A 33 -26.76 -20.50 -3.99
CA GLU A 33 -27.79 -21.12 -4.82
C GLU A 33 -27.99 -20.37 -6.14
N ALA A 34 -28.26 -21.09 -7.21
CA ALA A 34 -28.52 -20.48 -8.50
C ALA A 34 -29.87 -19.74 -8.50
N VAL A 35 -29.83 -18.47 -8.87
CA VAL A 35 -31.03 -17.68 -9.13
C VAL A 35 -31.55 -17.99 -10.52
N TRP A 36 -30.66 -18.08 -11.49
CA TRP A 36 -30.92 -18.55 -12.85
C TRP A 36 -29.62 -19.03 -13.51
N ALA A 37 -29.75 -19.89 -14.50
CA ALA A 37 -28.67 -20.28 -15.41
C ALA A 37 -29.23 -20.43 -16.83
N LYS A 38 -28.43 -20.05 -17.82
CA LYS A 38 -28.81 -20.13 -19.25
C LYS A 38 -27.65 -20.59 -20.09
N THR A 39 -27.95 -21.31 -21.19
CA THR A 39 -26.99 -21.70 -22.22
C THR A 39 -27.19 -20.85 -23.46
N PHE A 40 -26.10 -20.60 -24.14
CA PHE A 40 -26.05 -19.94 -25.43
C PHE A 40 -25.06 -20.70 -26.32
N GLY A 41 -25.42 -20.91 -27.57
CA GLY A 41 -24.57 -21.62 -28.52
C GLY A 41 -25.32 -22.00 -29.81
N GLY A 42 -24.60 -22.52 -30.75
CA GLY A 42 -25.11 -22.96 -32.05
C GLY A 42 -24.68 -24.38 -32.37
N VAL A 43 -25.33 -24.98 -33.38
CA VAL A 43 -25.27 -26.44 -33.67
C VAL A 43 -23.87 -26.99 -33.99
N ARG A 44 -22.88 -26.15 -34.33
CA ARG A 44 -21.50 -26.57 -34.68
C ARG A 44 -20.45 -25.54 -34.37
N ASN A 45 -20.61 -24.80 -33.29
CA ASN A 45 -19.73 -23.71 -32.95
C ASN A 45 -18.92 -24.04 -31.69
N TRP A 46 -17.71 -23.49 -31.63
CA TRP A 46 -16.89 -23.49 -30.46
C TRP A 46 -17.02 -22.10 -29.83
N GLU A 47 -17.63 -22.04 -28.67
CA GLU A 47 -17.87 -20.79 -27.98
C GLU A 47 -17.29 -20.85 -26.57
N MET A 48 -16.74 -19.70 -26.10
CA MET A 48 -16.20 -19.58 -24.77
C MET A 48 -16.38 -18.15 -24.23
N PHE A 49 -17.09 -17.99 -23.11
CA PHE A 49 -17.08 -16.72 -22.40
C PHE A 49 -15.70 -16.44 -21.82
N ASN A 50 -15.23 -15.21 -22.02
CA ASN A 50 -13.92 -14.77 -21.58
C ASN A 50 -14.03 -13.83 -20.38
N SER A 51 -15.00 -12.91 -20.38
CA SER A 51 -15.19 -11.92 -19.33
C SER A 51 -16.66 -11.55 -19.17
N VAL A 52 -17.04 -11.16 -17.96
CA VAL A 52 -18.37 -10.67 -17.64
C VAL A 52 -18.27 -9.57 -16.59
N VAL A 53 -19.03 -8.49 -16.80
CA VAL A 53 -19.13 -7.36 -15.85
C VAL A 53 -20.59 -6.96 -15.67
N ALA A 54 -20.94 -6.44 -14.50
CA ALA A 54 -22.26 -5.89 -14.22
C ALA A 54 -22.22 -4.36 -14.18
N ASP A 55 -23.30 -3.71 -14.68
CA ASP A 55 -23.54 -2.29 -14.41
C ASP A 55 -24.26 -2.09 -13.07
N GLU A 56 -24.39 -0.85 -12.64
CA GLU A 56 -25.09 -0.49 -11.38
C GLU A 56 -26.56 -0.87 -11.37
N ALA A 57 -27.21 -0.97 -12.55
CA ALA A 57 -28.60 -1.42 -12.68
C ALA A 57 -28.74 -2.95 -12.59
N GLY A 58 -27.62 -3.66 -12.51
CA GLY A 58 -27.55 -5.13 -12.47
C GLY A 58 -27.71 -5.81 -13.83
N ASN A 59 -27.58 -5.07 -14.94
CA ASN A 59 -27.41 -5.68 -16.25
C ASN A 59 -26.02 -6.24 -16.38
N LEU A 60 -25.85 -7.28 -17.20
CA LEU A 60 -24.58 -7.94 -17.43
C LEU A 60 -24.11 -7.69 -18.85
N TYR A 61 -22.83 -7.46 -19.00
CA TYR A 61 -22.13 -7.42 -20.28
C TYR A 61 -21.15 -8.58 -20.29
N ALA A 62 -21.34 -9.50 -21.22
CA ALA A 62 -20.48 -10.68 -21.37
C ALA A 62 -19.82 -10.69 -22.72
N VAL A 63 -18.51 -10.85 -22.74
CA VAL A 63 -17.75 -11.00 -23.97
C VAL A 63 -17.27 -12.43 -24.14
N ALA A 64 -17.33 -12.91 -25.37
CA ALA A 64 -17.03 -14.27 -25.73
C ALA A 64 -16.25 -14.35 -27.06
N THR A 65 -15.58 -15.46 -27.31
CA THR A 65 -15.18 -15.86 -28.66
C THR A 65 -16.24 -16.77 -29.21
N PHE A 66 -16.63 -16.59 -30.46
CA PHE A 66 -17.49 -17.52 -31.18
C PHE A 66 -16.94 -17.80 -32.56
N GLY A 67 -16.98 -19.07 -32.95
CA GLY A 67 -16.48 -19.52 -34.23
C GLY A 67 -17.54 -20.27 -34.98
N ASN A 68 -17.50 -20.23 -36.30
CA ASN A 68 -18.43 -20.94 -37.16
C ASN A 68 -17.71 -21.96 -38.06
N VAL A 69 -17.97 -23.24 -37.86
CA VAL A 69 -17.52 -24.31 -38.74
C VAL A 69 -18.50 -24.49 -39.92
N SER A 70 -19.67 -23.85 -39.86
CA SER A 70 -20.69 -23.83 -40.93
C SER A 70 -21.13 -22.39 -41.15
N SER A 71 -21.39 -21.98 -42.37
CA SER A 71 -21.83 -20.61 -42.74
C SER A 71 -23.18 -20.15 -42.14
N ALA A 72 -23.71 -20.86 -41.14
CA ALA A 72 -24.94 -20.47 -40.46
C ALA A 72 -24.66 -19.48 -39.35
N PRO A 73 -25.35 -18.31 -39.30
CA PRO A 73 -25.19 -17.33 -38.24
C PRO A 73 -25.66 -17.86 -36.88
N LEU A 74 -25.13 -17.27 -35.81
CA LEU A 74 -25.61 -17.51 -34.45
C LEU A 74 -26.89 -16.70 -34.22
N GLU A 75 -28.00 -17.38 -33.98
CA GLU A 75 -29.29 -16.76 -33.70
C GLU A 75 -29.47 -16.56 -32.21
N MET A 76 -29.68 -15.32 -31.76
CA MET A 76 -29.88 -14.98 -30.36
C MET A 76 -31.26 -14.36 -30.12
N PRO A 77 -32.14 -15.01 -29.35
CA PRO A 77 -33.46 -14.49 -29.05
C PRO A 77 -33.34 -13.29 -28.10
N LEU A 78 -33.97 -12.18 -28.45
CA LEU A 78 -33.97 -10.95 -27.63
C LEU A 78 -35.21 -10.94 -26.72
N LYS A 79 -35.13 -10.12 -25.68
CA LYS A 79 -36.20 -9.93 -24.67
C LYS A 79 -37.52 -9.47 -25.27
N ASP A 80 -37.49 -8.66 -26.32
CA ASP A 80 -38.69 -8.13 -27.00
C ASP A 80 -39.39 -9.13 -27.89
N GLY A 81 -38.87 -10.37 -27.97
CA GLY A 81 -39.39 -11.45 -28.80
C GLY A 81 -38.84 -11.45 -30.22
N SER A 82 -37.98 -10.51 -30.58
CA SER A 82 -37.21 -10.54 -31.83
C SER A 82 -35.99 -11.46 -31.70
N SER A 83 -35.23 -11.63 -32.77
CA SER A 83 -33.92 -12.27 -32.73
C SER A 83 -32.87 -11.41 -33.43
N THR A 84 -31.63 -11.53 -33.01
CA THR A 84 -30.48 -10.98 -33.73
C THR A 84 -29.67 -12.16 -34.32
N SER A 85 -29.24 -11.99 -35.57
CA SER A 85 -28.48 -12.98 -36.30
C SER A 85 -27.05 -12.51 -36.48
N LEU A 86 -26.10 -13.19 -35.84
CA LEU A 86 -24.69 -12.82 -35.80
C LEU A 86 -23.88 -13.78 -36.67
N ALA A 87 -23.29 -13.27 -37.74
CA ALA A 87 -22.39 -14.03 -38.59
C ALA A 87 -20.94 -13.73 -38.24
N VAL A 88 -20.08 -14.75 -38.29
CA VAL A 88 -18.63 -14.52 -38.30
C VAL A 88 -18.20 -13.85 -39.59
N THR A 89 -17.24 -12.99 -39.52
CA THR A 89 -16.74 -12.23 -40.68
C THR A 89 -15.89 -13.05 -41.61
N ASN A 90 -15.47 -14.25 -41.19
CA ASN A 90 -14.71 -15.21 -42.03
C ASN A 90 -15.26 -16.64 -41.93
N ASN A 91 -15.00 -17.46 -42.95
CA ASN A 91 -15.58 -18.81 -43.06
C ASN A 91 -14.91 -19.88 -42.18
N TRP A 92 -13.82 -19.57 -41.48
CA TRP A 92 -13.01 -20.53 -40.70
C TRP A 92 -12.41 -19.93 -39.43
N GLY A 93 -12.86 -18.73 -39.01
CA GLY A 93 -12.30 -18.00 -37.90
C GLY A 93 -13.22 -17.95 -36.69
N GLU A 94 -12.67 -17.34 -35.64
CA GLU A 94 -13.38 -16.95 -34.44
C GLU A 94 -13.47 -15.43 -34.43
N ASP A 95 -14.63 -14.90 -34.08
CA ASP A 95 -14.87 -13.49 -33.83
C ASP A 95 -15.22 -13.31 -32.35
N TYR A 96 -15.26 -12.07 -31.88
CA TYR A 96 -15.74 -11.75 -30.56
C TYR A 96 -17.23 -11.43 -30.58
N LEU A 97 -17.91 -11.81 -29.52
CA LEU A 97 -19.32 -11.57 -29.27
C LEU A 97 -19.44 -10.74 -27.98
N LEU A 98 -20.14 -9.61 -28.04
CA LEU A 98 -20.57 -8.89 -26.87
C LEU A 98 -22.07 -8.96 -26.70
N VAL A 99 -22.54 -9.42 -25.56
CA VAL A 99 -23.96 -9.57 -25.22
C VAL A 99 -24.29 -8.77 -23.98
N LYS A 100 -25.39 -8.00 -24.04
CA LYS A 100 -26.00 -7.38 -22.87
C LYS A 100 -27.19 -8.20 -22.40
N PHE A 101 -27.19 -8.57 -21.14
CA PHE A 101 -28.30 -9.20 -20.45
C PHE A 101 -28.90 -8.24 -19.44
N ASN A 102 -30.21 -8.34 -19.22
CA ASN A 102 -30.79 -7.72 -18.02
C ASN A 102 -30.49 -8.55 -16.76
N LYS A 103 -30.87 -8.04 -15.59
CA LYS A 103 -30.67 -8.71 -14.30
C LYS A 103 -31.31 -10.11 -14.19
N ASP A 104 -32.25 -10.45 -15.06
CA ASP A 104 -32.99 -11.72 -15.10
C ASP A 104 -32.40 -12.68 -16.16
N GLY A 105 -31.29 -12.28 -16.82
CA GLY A 105 -30.57 -13.06 -17.82
C GLY A 105 -31.26 -13.10 -19.18
N GLU A 106 -32.12 -12.13 -19.50
CA GLU A 106 -32.70 -11.98 -20.85
C GLU A 106 -31.79 -11.07 -21.69
N ILE A 107 -31.58 -11.43 -22.96
CA ILE A 107 -30.72 -10.69 -23.87
C ILE A 107 -31.42 -9.40 -24.28
N LEU A 108 -30.79 -8.27 -24.07
CA LEU A 108 -31.28 -6.96 -24.50
C LEU A 108 -30.77 -6.62 -25.91
N TRP A 109 -29.50 -6.89 -26.18
CA TRP A 109 -28.89 -6.79 -27.50
C TRP A 109 -27.59 -7.60 -27.52
N ALA A 110 -27.11 -7.91 -28.73
CA ALA A 110 -25.83 -8.56 -28.99
C ALA A 110 -25.20 -7.99 -30.26
N THR A 111 -23.86 -7.94 -30.28
CA THR A 111 -23.10 -7.51 -31.46
C THR A 111 -21.85 -8.37 -31.64
N SER A 112 -21.43 -8.58 -32.90
CA SER A 112 -20.17 -9.25 -33.21
C SER A 112 -19.06 -8.23 -33.46
N ILE A 113 -17.83 -8.59 -33.13
CA ILE A 113 -16.61 -7.81 -33.36
C ILE A 113 -15.58 -8.76 -33.96
N GLY A 114 -15.14 -8.48 -35.17
CA GLY A 114 -14.21 -9.38 -35.84
C GLY A 114 -13.58 -8.82 -37.10
N SER A 115 -12.68 -9.60 -37.68
CA SER A 115 -12.01 -9.30 -38.93
C SER A 115 -12.14 -10.48 -39.92
N LYS A 116 -11.61 -10.35 -41.11
CA LYS A 116 -11.53 -11.49 -42.06
C LYS A 116 -10.55 -12.59 -41.62
N PHE A 117 -9.88 -12.41 -40.47
CA PHE A 117 -8.92 -13.35 -39.90
C PHE A 117 -9.45 -13.96 -38.61
N ARG A 118 -8.80 -15.02 -38.14
CA ARG A 118 -9.14 -15.65 -36.87
C ARG A 118 -8.62 -14.82 -35.69
N GLU A 119 -9.50 -14.42 -34.79
CA GLU A 119 -9.16 -13.77 -33.54
C GLU A 119 -8.74 -14.81 -32.48
N ASN A 120 -7.45 -14.85 -32.15
CA ASN A 120 -6.88 -15.83 -31.20
C ASN A 120 -6.65 -15.26 -29.79
N GLY A 121 -7.16 -14.07 -29.50
CA GLY A 121 -7.02 -13.44 -28.19
C GLY A 121 -8.15 -13.80 -27.24
N THR A 122 -7.98 -13.44 -25.97
CA THR A 122 -9.04 -13.46 -24.96
C THR A 122 -9.59 -12.03 -24.82
N PRO A 123 -10.77 -11.72 -25.37
CA PRO A 123 -11.36 -10.40 -25.22
C PRO A 123 -11.76 -10.15 -23.78
N ASP A 124 -11.76 -8.87 -23.39
CA ASP A 124 -12.16 -8.45 -22.06
C ASP A 124 -13.12 -7.27 -22.11
N VAL A 125 -13.94 -7.08 -21.08
CA VAL A 125 -14.98 -6.05 -21.03
C VAL A 125 -15.04 -5.40 -19.64
N THR A 126 -15.21 -4.08 -19.65
CA THR A 126 -15.54 -3.28 -18.46
C THR A 126 -16.72 -2.37 -18.73
N VAL A 127 -17.32 -1.79 -17.70
CA VAL A 127 -18.37 -0.78 -17.82
C VAL A 127 -17.87 0.51 -17.20
N GLY A 128 -17.88 1.60 -17.99
CA GLY A 128 -17.53 2.92 -17.51
C GLY A 128 -18.53 3.47 -16.49
N GLU A 129 -18.16 4.49 -15.74
CA GLU A 129 -19.07 5.20 -14.81
C GLU A 129 -20.28 5.82 -15.52
N ASP A 130 -20.19 6.05 -16.82
CA ASP A 130 -21.30 6.49 -17.66
C ASP A 130 -22.25 5.34 -18.07
N GLY A 131 -22.03 4.12 -17.55
CA GLY A 131 -22.84 2.94 -17.83
C GLY A 131 -22.60 2.30 -19.20
N ASN A 132 -21.64 2.81 -19.98
CA ASN A 132 -21.34 2.29 -21.31
C ASN A 132 -20.21 1.23 -21.27
N PRO A 133 -20.38 0.10 -21.99
CA PRO A 133 -19.34 -0.94 -22.00
C PRO A 133 -18.17 -0.55 -22.90
N VAL A 134 -16.97 -0.92 -22.43
CA VAL A 134 -15.74 -0.84 -23.20
C VAL A 134 -15.13 -2.24 -23.32
N ILE A 135 -14.87 -2.67 -24.54
CA ILE A 135 -14.29 -3.98 -24.84
C ILE A 135 -12.89 -3.81 -25.43
N CYS A 136 -11.97 -4.69 -25.08
CA CYS A 136 -10.70 -4.85 -25.79
C CYS A 136 -10.54 -6.27 -26.34
N GLY A 137 -9.69 -6.39 -27.36
CA GLY A 137 -9.35 -7.70 -27.93
C GLY A 137 -8.19 -7.62 -28.91
N VAL A 138 -7.56 -8.76 -29.13
CA VAL A 138 -6.43 -8.93 -30.05
C VAL A 138 -6.94 -9.47 -31.39
N PHE A 139 -6.59 -8.82 -32.47
CA PHE A 139 -6.95 -9.19 -33.83
C PHE A 139 -5.71 -9.64 -34.60
N ASN A 140 -5.78 -10.79 -35.24
CA ASN A 140 -4.68 -11.29 -36.03
C ASN A 140 -4.73 -10.69 -37.44
N ALA A 141 -3.73 -9.95 -37.80
CA ALA A 141 -3.65 -9.32 -39.11
C ALA A 141 -3.12 -10.23 -40.22
N ALA A 142 -2.47 -11.35 -39.92
CA ALA A 142 -2.01 -12.32 -40.92
C ALA A 142 -1.55 -13.66 -40.32
N ASN A 143 -1.98 -14.77 -40.88
CA ASN A 143 -1.16 -15.98 -40.90
C ASN A 143 -0.07 -15.77 -41.97
N GLY A 144 1.15 -15.46 -41.56
CA GLY A 144 2.47 -15.41 -42.24
C GLY A 144 2.66 -15.49 -43.78
N ASN A 145 1.60 -15.73 -44.56
CA ASN A 145 1.64 -15.91 -45.99
C ASN A 145 0.85 -14.87 -46.81
N LEU A 146 0.35 -13.81 -46.19
CA LEU A 146 -0.58 -12.87 -46.86
C LEU A 146 0.04 -11.51 -47.23
N MET A 147 1.34 -11.41 -47.27
CA MET A 147 2.04 -10.17 -47.71
C MET A 147 1.69 -9.70 -49.14
N ASN A 148 0.92 -10.47 -49.89
CA ASN A 148 0.55 -10.15 -51.29
C ASN A 148 -0.96 -9.91 -51.48
N GLU A 149 -1.74 -9.77 -50.39
CA GLU A 149 -3.18 -9.58 -50.54
C GLU A 149 -3.59 -8.10 -50.52
N SER A 150 -4.57 -7.75 -51.35
CA SER A 150 -5.08 -6.41 -51.60
C SER A 150 -5.61 -5.72 -50.32
N GLU A 151 -5.71 -4.40 -50.32
CA GLU A 151 -6.21 -3.54 -49.22
C GLU A 151 -7.57 -3.98 -48.64
N GLU A 152 -8.37 -4.75 -49.42
CA GLU A 152 -9.68 -5.25 -48.99
C GLU A 152 -9.63 -6.25 -47.83
N LYS A 153 -8.47 -6.77 -47.43
CA LYS A 153 -8.33 -7.78 -46.37
C LYS A 153 -7.99 -7.21 -45.00
N ARG A 154 -7.95 -5.91 -44.88
CA ARG A 154 -7.67 -5.17 -43.61
C ARG A 154 -8.96 -4.67 -42.94
N GLU A 155 -10.08 -5.27 -43.26
CA GLU A 155 -11.37 -4.86 -42.77
C GLU A 155 -11.65 -5.46 -41.39
N PHE A 156 -12.02 -4.60 -40.48
CA PHE A 156 -12.50 -4.91 -39.14
C PHE A 156 -13.95 -4.47 -39.01
N TYR A 157 -14.77 -5.28 -38.39
CA TYR A 157 -16.22 -5.08 -38.31
C TYR A 157 -16.66 -5.03 -36.85
N ILE A 158 -17.54 -4.09 -36.52
CA ILE A 158 -18.28 -4.03 -35.25
C ILE A 158 -19.75 -4.01 -35.64
N GLY A 159 -20.45 -5.11 -35.46
CA GLY A 159 -21.74 -5.31 -36.08
C GLY A 159 -21.66 -5.15 -37.59
N GLU A 160 -22.48 -4.27 -38.14
CA GLU A 160 -22.50 -3.98 -39.59
C GLU A 160 -21.51 -2.85 -39.97
N GLN A 161 -20.88 -2.19 -39.01
CA GLN A 161 -19.98 -1.07 -39.28
C GLN A 161 -18.59 -1.60 -39.64
N LYS A 162 -18.07 -1.09 -40.76
CA LYS A 162 -16.74 -1.44 -41.28
C LYS A 162 -15.71 -0.40 -40.92
N TYR A 163 -14.56 -0.87 -40.43
CA TYR A 163 -13.37 -0.07 -40.14
C TYR A 163 -12.20 -0.64 -40.95
N LEU A 164 -11.24 0.22 -41.29
CA LEU A 164 -10.00 -0.21 -41.96
C LEU A 164 -8.88 -0.21 -40.91
N LEU A 165 -8.23 -1.35 -40.74
CA LEU A 165 -6.98 -1.50 -40.02
C LEU A 165 -5.82 -1.44 -41.00
N TYR A 166 -4.69 -0.88 -40.61
CA TYR A 166 -3.45 -0.87 -41.40
C TYR A 166 -2.37 -1.71 -40.69
N PRO A 167 -2.56 -3.03 -40.54
CA PRO A 167 -1.60 -3.86 -39.85
C PRO A 167 -0.32 -3.95 -40.65
N GLU A 168 0.76 -3.50 -40.03
CA GLU A 168 2.08 -3.72 -40.60
C GLU A 168 2.60 -5.13 -40.31
N GLN A 169 2.08 -5.79 -39.26
CA GLN A 169 2.52 -7.13 -38.83
C GLN A 169 1.43 -7.92 -38.06
N SER A 170 1.78 -8.98 -37.35
CA SER A 170 0.94 -10.18 -37.09
C SER A 170 -0.17 -10.03 -36.03
N LYS A 171 -0.06 -9.14 -35.06
CA LYS A 171 -1.08 -9.00 -34.00
C LYS A 171 -1.28 -7.52 -33.65
N GLU A 172 -2.51 -7.10 -33.70
CA GLU A 172 -2.97 -5.77 -33.34
C GLU A 172 -4.14 -5.86 -32.39
N SER A 173 -4.50 -4.78 -31.74
CA SER A 173 -5.62 -4.77 -30.81
C SER A 173 -6.55 -3.60 -31.06
N ALA A 174 -7.80 -3.75 -30.63
CA ALA A 174 -8.76 -2.66 -30.57
C ALA A 174 -9.32 -2.50 -29.16
N LEU A 175 -9.66 -1.26 -28.85
CA LEU A 175 -10.45 -0.84 -27.69
C LEU A 175 -11.68 -0.11 -28.22
N VAL A 176 -12.86 -0.59 -27.87
CA VAL A 176 -14.12 -0.10 -28.44
C VAL A 176 -15.10 0.23 -27.32
N LYS A 177 -15.63 1.44 -27.32
CA LYS A 177 -16.73 1.84 -26.45
C LYS A 177 -18.05 1.80 -27.20
N LEU A 178 -19.04 1.17 -26.60
CA LEU A 178 -20.35 0.96 -27.17
C LEU A 178 -21.43 1.64 -26.31
N ASN A 179 -22.50 2.07 -26.95
CA ASN A 179 -23.66 2.59 -26.28
C ASN A 179 -24.39 1.48 -25.54
N SER A 180 -24.63 1.67 -24.26
CA SER A 180 -25.31 0.69 -23.42
C SER A 180 -26.76 0.41 -23.83
N THR A 181 -27.40 1.29 -24.58
CA THR A 181 -28.80 1.15 -24.99
C THR A 181 -28.98 0.18 -26.16
N ASP A 182 -28.12 0.29 -27.16
CA ASP A 182 -28.32 -0.38 -28.45
C ASP A 182 -27.07 -1.13 -28.99
N GLY A 183 -25.92 -1.02 -28.29
CA GLY A 183 -24.67 -1.63 -28.73
C GLY A 183 -23.98 -0.91 -29.88
N SER A 184 -24.42 0.29 -30.28
CA SER A 184 -23.76 1.08 -31.33
C SER A 184 -22.40 1.61 -30.85
N VAL A 185 -21.46 1.77 -31.80
CA VAL A 185 -20.11 2.27 -31.51
C VAL A 185 -20.14 3.76 -31.16
N MET A 186 -19.62 4.12 -30.00
CA MET A 186 -19.39 5.49 -29.59
C MET A 186 -18.03 6.00 -30.06
N TRP A 187 -16.98 5.22 -29.78
CA TRP A 187 -15.61 5.46 -30.26
C TRP A 187 -14.81 4.15 -30.29
N SER A 188 -13.71 4.16 -31.04
CA SER A 188 -12.73 3.07 -31.07
C SER A 188 -11.31 3.58 -31.12
N ARG A 189 -10.38 2.82 -30.54
CA ARG A 189 -8.94 2.98 -30.58
C ARG A 189 -8.30 1.71 -31.11
N TYR A 190 -7.32 1.84 -31.98
CA TYR A 190 -6.58 0.75 -32.56
C TYR A 190 -5.13 0.84 -32.14
N PHE A 191 -4.58 -0.27 -31.69
CA PHE A 191 -3.19 -0.39 -31.27
C PHE A 191 -2.42 -1.07 -32.38
N THR A 192 -1.71 -0.25 -33.14
CA THR A 192 -0.99 -0.64 -34.35
C THR A 192 0.51 -0.32 -34.20
N GLY A 193 1.30 -0.65 -35.21
CA GLY A 193 2.74 -0.35 -35.26
C GLY A 193 3.55 -1.55 -35.74
N THR A 194 4.89 -1.43 -35.66
CA THR A 194 5.79 -2.52 -36.02
C THR A 194 5.81 -3.58 -34.93
N GLY A 195 5.58 -4.85 -35.25
CA GLY A 195 5.55 -5.96 -34.31
C GLY A 195 4.17 -6.26 -33.76
N ASN A 196 4.11 -6.85 -32.57
CA ASN A 196 2.85 -7.24 -31.92
C ASN A 196 2.43 -6.20 -30.87
N GLN A 197 1.16 -5.82 -30.88
CA GLN A 197 0.52 -4.95 -29.89
C GLN A 197 -0.71 -5.66 -29.33
N GLU A 198 -0.55 -6.34 -28.19
CA GLU A 198 -1.60 -7.16 -27.59
C GLU A 198 -2.17 -6.45 -26.36
N VAL A 199 -3.36 -5.85 -26.47
CA VAL A 199 -4.17 -5.38 -25.33
C VAL A 199 -4.93 -6.58 -24.78
N LEU A 200 -4.65 -6.97 -23.55
CA LEU A 200 -5.19 -8.19 -22.96
C LEU A 200 -6.32 -7.91 -21.97
N LYS A 201 -6.30 -6.74 -21.31
CA LYS A 201 -7.24 -6.39 -20.25
C LYS A 201 -7.62 -4.93 -20.28
N VAL A 202 -8.87 -4.66 -19.89
CA VAL A 202 -9.45 -3.32 -19.79
C VAL A 202 -10.17 -3.13 -18.45
N GLN A 203 -9.99 -1.97 -17.83
CA GLN A 203 -10.60 -1.60 -16.55
C GLN A 203 -11.11 -0.17 -16.58
N ALA A 204 -12.36 0.02 -16.21
CA ALA A 204 -12.88 1.35 -15.87
C ALA A 204 -12.24 1.82 -14.55
N VAL A 205 -11.69 3.03 -14.54
CA VAL A 205 -10.98 3.58 -13.38
C VAL A 205 -11.97 4.37 -12.54
N SER A 206 -12.27 3.86 -11.35
CA SER A 206 -13.23 4.45 -10.42
C SER A 206 -12.90 5.92 -10.09
N GLY A 207 -13.93 6.75 -9.99
CA GLY A 207 -13.82 8.16 -9.59
C GLY A 207 -13.14 9.09 -10.61
N SER A 208 -12.82 8.60 -11.82
CA SER A 208 -12.05 9.38 -12.80
C SER A 208 -12.66 9.48 -14.20
N ASN A 209 -13.78 8.81 -14.46
CA ASN A 209 -14.35 8.68 -15.82
C ASN A 209 -13.30 8.24 -16.87
N ALA A 210 -12.32 7.46 -16.47
CA ALA A 210 -11.24 6.97 -17.32
C ALA A 210 -11.35 5.46 -17.54
N VAL A 211 -10.65 4.99 -18.57
CA VAL A 211 -10.46 3.58 -18.86
C VAL A 211 -8.98 3.31 -18.98
N ALA A 212 -8.48 2.26 -18.35
CA ALA A 212 -7.10 1.82 -18.46
C ALA A 212 -7.01 0.44 -19.09
N VAL A 213 -5.97 0.22 -19.88
CA VAL A 213 -5.66 -1.06 -20.52
C VAL A 213 -4.25 -1.52 -20.18
N THR A 214 -4.05 -2.83 -20.16
CA THR A 214 -2.73 -3.44 -20.04
C THR A 214 -2.56 -4.60 -21.01
N GLY A 215 -1.31 -4.95 -21.27
CA GLY A 215 -0.94 -6.05 -22.15
C GLY A 215 0.57 -6.09 -22.40
N LYS A 216 0.95 -6.41 -23.62
CA LYS A 216 2.35 -6.42 -24.06
C LYS A 216 2.51 -5.92 -25.49
N ALA A 217 3.68 -5.37 -25.77
CA ALA A 217 4.10 -5.06 -27.13
C ALA A 217 5.62 -5.23 -27.25
N ASN A 218 6.10 -5.54 -28.47
CA ASN A 218 7.53 -5.76 -28.68
C ASN A 218 8.22 -4.65 -29.46
N ASN A 219 7.48 -3.64 -29.91
CA ASN A 219 7.99 -2.48 -30.62
C ASN A 219 7.10 -1.24 -30.36
N GLN A 220 7.19 -0.26 -31.23
CA GLN A 220 6.40 0.96 -31.15
C GLN A 220 4.90 0.67 -31.12
N ILE A 221 4.19 1.37 -30.25
CA ILE A 221 2.73 1.38 -30.20
C ILE A 221 2.24 2.68 -30.83
N ILE A 222 1.41 2.57 -31.84
CA ILE A 222 0.67 3.69 -32.43
C ILE A 222 -0.79 3.49 -32.03
N VAL A 223 -1.39 4.46 -31.39
CA VAL A 223 -2.81 4.46 -31.01
C VAL A 223 -3.57 5.32 -32.01
N GLU A 224 -4.24 4.67 -32.93
CA GLU A 224 -5.10 5.33 -33.90
C GLU A 224 -6.54 5.46 -33.35
N GLY A 225 -7.28 6.45 -33.80
CA GLY A 225 -8.66 6.68 -33.35
C GLY A 225 -9.66 6.63 -34.50
N SER A 226 -10.93 6.32 -34.16
CA SER A 226 -12.06 6.57 -35.06
C SER A 226 -12.21 8.08 -35.35
N ALA A 227 -13.05 8.44 -36.31
CA ALA A 227 -13.20 9.82 -36.77
C ALA A 227 -13.34 10.83 -35.62
N GLY A 228 -12.43 11.82 -35.61
CA GLY A 228 -12.36 12.87 -34.56
C GLY A 228 -11.36 12.63 -33.46
N LEU A 229 -10.77 11.45 -33.34
CA LEU A 229 -9.68 11.15 -32.39
C LEU A 229 -8.30 11.25 -33.07
N SER A 230 -7.32 11.79 -32.35
CA SER A 230 -5.94 11.92 -32.81
C SER A 230 -5.25 10.57 -32.91
N THR A 231 -4.32 10.43 -33.86
CA THR A 231 -3.32 9.35 -33.85
C THR A 231 -2.16 9.74 -32.97
N GLU A 232 -1.74 8.88 -32.07
CA GLU A 232 -0.71 9.16 -31.07
C GLU A 232 0.34 8.04 -31.05
N THR A 233 1.61 8.42 -30.97
CA THR A 233 2.68 7.45 -30.79
C THR A 233 3.00 7.33 -29.29
N VAL A 234 2.88 6.12 -28.77
CA VAL A 234 3.17 5.81 -27.38
C VAL A 234 4.65 5.43 -27.25
N THR A 235 5.34 6.05 -26.30
CA THR A 235 6.70 5.64 -25.97
C THR A 235 6.69 4.22 -25.40
N HIS A 236 7.35 3.31 -26.08
CA HIS A 236 7.46 1.92 -25.69
C HIS A 236 8.88 1.41 -25.91
N VAL A 237 9.28 0.41 -25.13
CA VAL A 237 10.61 -0.22 -25.25
C VAL A 237 10.59 -1.22 -26.40
N SER A 238 11.53 -1.08 -27.34
CA SER A 238 11.63 -1.99 -28.50
C SER A 238 12.48 -3.22 -28.19
N GLY A 239 12.21 -4.31 -28.86
CA GLY A 239 12.97 -5.56 -28.79
C GLY A 239 12.13 -6.76 -28.35
N ALA A 240 12.17 -7.13 -27.07
CA ALA A 240 11.32 -8.18 -26.53
C ALA A 240 9.90 -7.68 -26.24
N ASP A 241 8.97 -8.59 -25.93
CA ASP A 241 7.65 -8.24 -25.43
C ASP A 241 7.78 -7.55 -24.07
N HIS A 242 7.30 -6.32 -23.95
CA HIS A 242 7.27 -5.56 -22.71
C HIS A 242 5.84 -5.14 -22.36
N LEU A 243 5.52 -5.18 -21.08
CA LEU A 243 4.24 -4.72 -20.59
C LEU A 243 4.05 -3.20 -20.79
N PHE A 244 2.81 -2.82 -20.98
CA PHE A 244 2.38 -1.43 -20.98
C PHE A 244 1.10 -1.23 -20.17
N VAL A 245 0.87 0.00 -19.73
CA VAL A 245 -0.40 0.48 -19.19
C VAL A 245 -0.71 1.79 -19.90
N ILE A 246 -1.92 1.90 -20.45
CA ILE A 246 -2.36 3.10 -21.17
C ILE A 246 -3.73 3.50 -20.64
N SER A 247 -3.94 4.78 -20.36
CA SER A 247 -5.21 5.31 -19.88
C SER A 247 -5.80 6.30 -20.86
N PHE A 248 -7.13 6.21 -21.01
CA PHE A 248 -7.95 7.06 -21.87
C PHE A 248 -9.06 7.70 -21.03
N ASP A 249 -9.51 8.88 -21.42
CA ASP A 249 -10.72 9.48 -20.86
C ASP A 249 -12.00 8.83 -21.42
N VAL A 250 -13.14 9.27 -20.92
CA VAL A 250 -14.47 8.75 -21.30
C VAL A 250 -14.75 8.87 -22.81
N ASP A 251 -14.14 9.82 -23.49
CA ASP A 251 -14.29 10.09 -24.92
C ASP A 251 -13.22 9.39 -25.78
N GLY A 252 -12.37 8.58 -25.17
CA GLY A 252 -11.30 7.82 -25.83
C GLY A 252 -10.03 8.60 -26.13
N LYS A 253 -9.85 9.81 -25.55
CA LYS A 253 -8.62 10.56 -25.67
C LYS A 253 -7.55 10.01 -24.75
N LEU A 254 -6.31 9.87 -25.25
CA LEU A 254 -5.18 9.41 -24.46
C LEU A 254 -4.89 10.39 -23.29
N LEU A 255 -4.87 9.88 -22.08
CA LEU A 255 -4.47 10.64 -20.88
C LEU A 255 -2.99 10.47 -20.60
N TRP A 256 -2.54 9.25 -20.52
CA TRP A 256 -1.14 8.91 -20.31
C TRP A 256 -0.84 7.47 -20.74
N SER A 257 0.43 7.18 -20.89
CA SER A 257 0.95 5.84 -21.15
C SER A 257 2.18 5.56 -20.31
N LYS A 258 2.32 4.33 -19.86
CA LYS A 258 3.47 3.82 -19.11
C LYS A 258 3.92 2.50 -19.72
N SER A 259 5.20 2.39 -20.05
CA SER A 259 5.85 1.13 -20.39
C SER A 259 6.89 0.84 -19.31
N ALA A 260 6.83 -0.33 -18.71
CA ALA A 260 7.89 -0.76 -17.82
C ALA A 260 9.01 -1.39 -18.65
N SER A 261 10.19 -0.80 -18.57
CA SER A 261 11.37 -1.29 -19.29
C SER A 261 12.03 -2.45 -18.54
N GLY A 262 12.68 -3.34 -19.28
CA GLY A 262 13.39 -4.47 -18.70
C GLY A 262 14.46 -5.04 -19.61
N ASP A 263 15.26 -5.97 -19.09
CA ASP A 263 16.35 -6.60 -19.86
C ASP A 263 15.83 -7.66 -20.84
N THR A 264 14.64 -8.21 -20.55
CA THR A 264 14.01 -9.27 -21.33
C THR A 264 12.49 -9.04 -21.42
N SER A 265 11.67 -10.10 -21.40
CA SER A 265 10.23 -9.99 -21.61
C SER A 265 9.44 -9.70 -20.32
N SER A 266 8.32 -9.00 -20.48
CA SER A 266 7.29 -8.82 -19.45
C SER A 266 5.91 -8.72 -20.06
N GLU A 267 4.85 -9.04 -19.30
CA GLU A 267 3.47 -9.03 -19.76
C GLU A 267 2.53 -8.61 -18.62
N GLY A 268 1.64 -7.65 -18.89
CA GLY A 268 0.51 -7.33 -18.02
C GLY A 268 -0.64 -8.32 -18.27
N LYS A 269 -1.04 -9.05 -17.23
CA LYS A 269 -2.04 -10.12 -17.29
C LYS A 269 -3.41 -9.69 -16.80
N GLU A 270 -3.46 -8.80 -15.84
CA GLU A 270 -4.70 -8.32 -15.23
C GLU A 270 -4.54 -6.88 -14.75
N ILE A 271 -5.66 -6.16 -14.68
CA ILE A 271 -5.73 -4.77 -14.26
C ILE A 271 -6.99 -4.55 -13.41
N SER A 272 -6.86 -3.79 -12.35
CA SER A 272 -7.96 -3.41 -11.45
C SER A 272 -7.79 -1.97 -10.99
N SER A 273 -8.80 -1.37 -10.36
CA SER A 273 -8.71 -0.01 -9.80
C SER A 273 -9.36 0.07 -8.43
N ASP A 274 -8.87 0.98 -7.58
CA ASP A 274 -9.51 1.33 -6.32
C ASP A 274 -10.42 2.57 -6.47
N ASP A 275 -11.17 2.88 -5.40
CA ASP A 275 -12.11 4.01 -5.36
C ASP A 275 -11.42 5.40 -5.38
N LEU A 276 -10.10 5.44 -5.24
CA LEU A 276 -9.28 6.66 -5.34
C LEU A 276 -8.71 6.88 -6.74
N GLY A 277 -9.03 5.99 -7.70
CA GLY A 277 -8.55 6.06 -9.07
C GLY A 277 -7.12 5.54 -9.26
N ASN A 278 -6.57 4.82 -8.28
CA ASN A 278 -5.32 4.13 -8.49
C ASN A 278 -5.55 2.85 -9.30
N ILE A 279 -4.55 2.51 -10.10
CA ILE A 279 -4.59 1.37 -11.02
C ILE A 279 -3.62 0.31 -10.52
N TYR A 280 -4.10 -0.91 -10.41
CA TYR A 280 -3.31 -2.08 -10.02
C TYR A 280 -3.13 -3.00 -11.22
N VAL A 281 -1.89 -3.36 -11.50
CA VAL A 281 -1.51 -4.21 -12.62
C VAL A 281 -0.75 -5.41 -12.11
N SER A 282 -1.05 -6.59 -12.64
CA SER A 282 -0.30 -7.80 -12.35
C SER A 282 0.13 -8.53 -13.61
N GLY A 283 1.09 -9.45 -13.47
CA GLY A 283 1.61 -10.21 -14.57
C GLY A 283 2.88 -10.97 -14.22
N TYR A 284 3.78 -11.04 -15.20
CA TYR A 284 5.11 -11.62 -15.01
C TYR A 284 6.19 -10.81 -15.73
N PHE A 285 7.42 -11.01 -15.30
CA PHE A 285 8.60 -10.47 -15.98
C PHE A 285 9.77 -11.46 -15.92
N ASN A 286 10.73 -11.26 -16.81
CA ASN A 286 11.98 -12.01 -16.83
C ASN A 286 13.14 -11.00 -16.79
N GLY A 287 14.17 -11.23 -15.96
CA GLY A 287 15.29 -10.32 -15.76
C GLY A 287 15.00 -9.18 -14.80
N SER A 288 14.96 -7.95 -15.27
CA SER A 288 14.59 -6.76 -14.51
C SER A 288 13.29 -6.14 -15.04
N LEU A 289 12.58 -5.42 -14.19
CA LEU A 289 11.39 -4.65 -14.56
C LEU A 289 11.46 -3.26 -13.91
N ASN A 290 11.74 -2.25 -14.72
CA ASN A 290 11.90 -0.86 -14.29
C ASN A 290 10.61 -0.05 -14.56
N TRP A 291 9.92 0.32 -13.50
CA TRP A 291 8.72 1.13 -13.55
C TRP A 291 9.01 2.65 -13.65
N GLY A 292 10.29 3.06 -13.58
CA GLY A 292 10.66 4.45 -13.34
C GLY A 292 10.47 4.82 -11.86
N ASP A 293 10.58 6.10 -11.54
CA ASP A 293 10.34 6.63 -10.18
C ASP A 293 11.17 5.92 -9.07
N ASN A 294 12.35 5.39 -9.43
CA ASN A 294 13.26 4.57 -8.59
C ASN A 294 12.68 3.19 -8.18
N ILE A 295 11.65 2.72 -8.84
CA ILE A 295 11.06 1.40 -8.59
C ILE A 295 11.54 0.42 -9.64
N VAL A 296 12.39 -0.52 -9.23
CA VAL A 296 12.97 -1.56 -10.09
C VAL A 296 12.85 -2.91 -9.40
N LEU A 297 12.13 -3.82 -10.04
CA LEU A 297 12.06 -5.21 -9.62
C LEU A 297 13.19 -5.99 -10.27
N GLN A 298 13.82 -6.87 -9.49
CA GLN A 298 14.89 -7.74 -9.97
C GLN A 298 14.47 -9.20 -9.75
N LYS A 299 14.58 -9.99 -10.79
CA LYS A 299 14.37 -11.44 -10.69
C LYS A 299 15.40 -12.06 -9.77
N THR A 300 14.96 -12.88 -8.83
CA THR A 300 15.82 -13.45 -7.78
C THR A 300 16.25 -14.88 -8.05
N GLY A 301 15.55 -15.61 -8.90
CA GLY A 301 15.79 -17.02 -9.22
C GLY A 301 16.44 -17.26 -10.59
N SER A 302 16.80 -18.51 -10.86
CA SER A 302 17.28 -18.96 -12.18
C SER A 302 16.16 -19.26 -13.18
N ASN A 303 14.92 -18.94 -12.83
CA ASN A 303 13.68 -19.27 -13.52
C ASN A 303 13.49 -18.47 -14.81
N GLU A 304 12.52 -18.91 -15.61
CA GLU A 304 12.14 -18.20 -16.84
C GLU A 304 11.39 -16.89 -16.55
N LYS A 305 10.58 -16.83 -15.48
CA LYS A 305 9.77 -15.65 -15.14
C LYS A 305 9.42 -15.58 -13.65
N GLU A 306 9.20 -14.37 -13.13
CA GLU A 306 8.64 -14.09 -11.80
C GLU A 306 7.34 -13.29 -11.92
N GLY A 307 6.38 -13.57 -11.04
CA GLY A 307 5.14 -12.82 -10.93
C GLY A 307 5.35 -11.46 -10.26
N PHE A 308 4.63 -10.45 -10.69
CA PHE A 308 4.64 -9.13 -10.06
C PHE A 308 3.23 -8.56 -9.93
N PHE A 309 3.08 -7.60 -9.04
CA PHE A 309 1.99 -6.64 -9.07
C PHE A 309 2.51 -5.23 -8.76
N ALA A 310 1.83 -4.23 -9.29
CA ALA A 310 2.19 -2.83 -9.14
C ALA A 310 0.95 -1.94 -8.97
N LYS A 311 1.09 -0.84 -8.24
CA LYS A 311 0.10 0.22 -8.08
C LYS A 311 0.59 1.48 -8.77
N LEU A 312 -0.25 2.07 -9.59
CA LEU A 312 -0.01 3.36 -10.24
C LEU A 312 -1.11 4.34 -9.79
N ASN A 313 -0.78 5.61 -9.65
CA ASN A 313 -1.80 6.63 -9.43
C ASN A 313 -2.52 7.02 -10.72
N GLY A 314 -3.56 7.86 -10.62
CA GLY A 314 -4.36 8.32 -11.76
C GLY A 314 -3.59 9.07 -12.85
N SER A 315 -2.33 9.46 -12.63
CA SER A 315 -1.43 10.07 -13.63
C SER A 315 -0.40 9.10 -14.22
N GLY A 316 -0.47 7.81 -13.87
CA GLY A 316 0.45 6.77 -14.36
C GLY A 316 1.79 6.70 -13.64
N LYS A 317 1.98 7.45 -12.54
CA LYS A 317 3.15 7.31 -11.70
C LYS A 317 3.07 6.00 -10.93
N CYS A 318 4.12 5.17 -10.99
CA CYS A 318 4.21 3.99 -10.15
C CYS A 318 4.46 4.41 -8.70
N LEU A 319 3.58 3.99 -7.81
CA LEU A 319 3.67 4.23 -6.37
C LEU A 319 4.39 3.07 -5.68
N TYR A 320 4.14 1.85 -6.16
CA TYR A 320 4.60 0.63 -5.54
C TYR A 320 4.66 -0.51 -6.56
N ALA A 321 5.63 -1.40 -6.43
CA ALA A 321 5.64 -2.68 -7.13
C ALA A 321 6.37 -3.74 -6.31
N GLU A 322 5.91 -5.00 -6.40
CA GLU A 322 6.47 -6.13 -5.66
C GLU A 322 6.43 -7.41 -6.48
N THR A 323 7.28 -8.37 -6.11
CA THR A 323 7.40 -9.67 -6.77
C THR A 323 6.91 -10.80 -5.88
N VAL A 324 6.31 -11.80 -6.50
CA VAL A 324 6.12 -13.12 -5.89
C VAL A 324 7.34 -13.97 -6.20
N LYS A 325 8.15 -14.24 -5.18
CA LYS A 325 9.44 -14.91 -5.31
C LYS A 325 9.31 -16.43 -5.19
N GLY A 326 9.97 -17.15 -6.09
CA GLY A 326 10.04 -18.60 -6.06
C GLY A 326 11.29 -19.12 -6.77
N THR A 327 11.46 -20.43 -6.79
CA THR A 327 12.54 -21.10 -7.55
C THR A 327 12.04 -21.65 -8.88
N GLY A 328 10.76 -21.52 -9.17
CA GLY A 328 10.08 -21.96 -10.39
C GLY A 328 9.67 -20.81 -11.31
N ALA A 329 8.81 -21.06 -12.27
CA ALA A 329 8.17 -20.04 -13.06
C ALA A 329 6.88 -19.60 -12.38
N GLU A 330 6.75 -18.31 -12.08
CA GLU A 330 5.60 -17.72 -11.41
C GLU A 330 4.95 -16.65 -12.30
N SER A 331 3.63 -16.54 -12.22
CA SER A 331 2.85 -15.50 -12.87
C SER A 331 1.67 -15.12 -11.99
N ILE A 332 1.39 -13.83 -11.85
CA ILE A 332 0.14 -13.35 -11.24
C ILE A 332 -0.83 -13.08 -12.38
N ASN A 333 -1.85 -13.90 -12.49
CA ASN A 333 -2.80 -13.86 -13.60
C ASN A 333 -4.09 -13.11 -13.25
N LEU A 334 -4.35 -12.89 -11.95
CA LEU A 334 -5.54 -12.22 -11.46
C LEU A 334 -5.14 -11.23 -10.37
N ILE A 335 -5.70 -10.03 -10.44
CA ILE A 335 -5.64 -9.02 -9.40
C ILE A 335 -7.03 -8.39 -9.27
N ALA A 336 -7.50 -8.23 -8.06
CA ALA A 336 -8.77 -7.58 -7.79
C ALA A 336 -8.67 -6.70 -6.54
N VAL A 337 -9.26 -5.52 -6.63
CA VAL A 337 -9.32 -4.55 -5.53
C VAL A 337 -10.77 -4.29 -5.19
N ASN A 338 -11.09 -4.27 -3.90
CA ASN A 338 -12.40 -3.91 -3.41
C ASN A 338 -12.25 -3.23 -2.03
N GLY A 339 -12.45 -1.93 -1.99
CA GLY A 339 -12.22 -1.10 -0.81
C GLY A 339 -10.77 -1.24 -0.32
N ASP A 340 -10.59 -1.75 0.89
CA ASP A 340 -9.29 -1.95 1.53
C ASP A 340 -8.67 -3.34 1.27
N LYS A 341 -9.23 -4.12 0.35
CA LYS A 341 -8.75 -5.47 0.05
C LYS A 341 -8.12 -5.54 -1.33
N LEU A 342 -6.94 -6.12 -1.40
CA LEU A 342 -6.28 -6.55 -2.62
C LEU A 342 -6.20 -8.08 -2.62
N ALA A 343 -6.65 -8.70 -3.68
CA ALA A 343 -6.49 -10.12 -3.89
C ALA A 343 -5.65 -10.37 -5.15
N VAL A 344 -4.73 -11.31 -5.07
CA VAL A 344 -3.94 -11.78 -6.20
C VAL A 344 -4.01 -13.29 -6.29
N ALA A 345 -4.02 -13.81 -7.51
CA ALA A 345 -3.91 -15.24 -7.74
C ALA A 345 -3.09 -15.52 -9.00
N GLY A 346 -2.45 -16.68 -9.04
CA GLY A 346 -1.58 -16.99 -10.16
C GLY A 346 -1.08 -18.43 -10.21
N ASP A 347 -0.24 -18.67 -11.19
CA ASP A 347 0.41 -19.95 -11.43
C ASP A 347 1.79 -19.99 -10.79
N ARG A 348 2.20 -21.18 -10.36
CA ARG A 348 3.55 -21.48 -9.90
C ARG A 348 3.97 -22.89 -10.25
N THR A 349 5.25 -23.09 -10.43
CA THR A 349 5.82 -24.43 -10.59
C THR A 349 6.45 -24.95 -9.30
N THR A 350 6.87 -24.08 -8.40
CA THR A 350 7.49 -24.41 -7.11
C THR A 350 6.80 -23.69 -5.96
N ASP A 351 7.32 -23.81 -4.74
CA ASP A 351 6.81 -23.01 -3.62
C ASP A 351 7.20 -21.54 -3.80
N VAL A 352 6.26 -20.66 -3.49
CA VAL A 352 6.41 -19.21 -3.61
C VAL A 352 6.47 -18.55 -2.24
N THR A 353 7.24 -17.48 -2.16
CA THR A 353 7.23 -16.54 -1.05
C THR A 353 6.43 -15.32 -1.49
N LEU A 354 5.34 -15.06 -0.79
CA LEU A 354 4.54 -13.88 -1.00
C LEU A 354 5.16 -12.69 -0.26
N PRO A 355 5.10 -11.47 -0.80
CA PRO A 355 5.50 -10.29 -0.07
C PRO A 355 4.66 -10.15 1.21
N TYR A 356 5.28 -9.61 2.26
CA TYR A 356 4.69 -9.38 3.59
C TYR A 356 4.38 -10.61 4.45
N GLY A 357 5.08 -11.69 4.24
CA GLY A 357 5.32 -12.76 5.23
C GLY A 357 4.13 -13.27 6.04
N ASP A 358 4.24 -14.42 6.51
CA ASP A 358 3.39 -15.38 7.22
C ASP A 358 2.45 -14.89 8.35
N SER A 359 2.29 -13.61 8.60
CA SER A 359 1.45 -13.12 9.67
C SER A 359 0.11 -12.57 9.16
N GLU A 360 -0.93 -13.36 9.31
CA GLU A 360 -2.33 -12.98 9.43
C GLU A 360 -3.25 -12.91 8.19
N THR A 361 -2.82 -13.17 6.98
CA THR A 361 -3.75 -13.33 5.88
C THR A 361 -3.75 -14.77 5.38
N GLY A 362 -4.91 -15.42 5.46
CA GLY A 362 -5.08 -16.82 5.11
C GLY A 362 -4.65 -17.12 3.68
N VAL A 363 -3.45 -17.61 3.52
CA VAL A 363 -3.00 -18.20 2.26
C VAL A 363 -3.69 -19.55 2.13
N ALA A 364 -4.79 -19.61 1.39
CA ALA A 364 -5.39 -20.88 1.00
C ALA A 364 -4.46 -21.56 -0.02
N ARG A 365 -3.61 -22.44 0.45
CA ARG A 365 -2.80 -23.30 -0.42
C ARG A 365 -3.69 -24.41 -0.98
N TYR A 366 -4.21 -24.22 -2.18
CA TYR A 366 -4.83 -25.32 -2.90
C TYR A 366 -3.78 -26.00 -3.79
N THR A 367 -3.46 -27.24 -3.47
CA THR A 367 -2.69 -28.14 -4.34
C THR A 367 -3.70 -28.99 -5.11
N VAL A 368 -3.89 -28.74 -6.40
CA VAL A 368 -4.71 -29.60 -7.25
C VAL A 368 -3.81 -30.25 -8.30
N GLY A 369 -3.67 -31.57 -8.20
CA GLY A 369 -3.31 -32.46 -9.27
C GLY A 369 -1.82 -32.66 -9.57
N ASP A 370 -1.55 -33.82 -10.14
CA ASP A 370 -0.30 -34.46 -10.49
C ASP A 370 0.45 -33.85 -11.70
N ARG A 371 0.22 -32.57 -12.03
CA ARG A 371 0.92 -31.86 -13.11
C ARG A 371 1.74 -30.72 -12.56
N ASN A 372 2.80 -30.33 -13.26
CA ASN A 372 3.83 -29.37 -12.89
C ASN A 372 3.35 -27.92 -12.61
N TYR A 373 2.04 -27.66 -12.60
CA TYR A 373 1.45 -26.34 -12.35
C TYR A 373 0.59 -26.38 -11.09
N LYS A 374 0.88 -25.46 -10.19
CA LYS A 374 0.13 -25.25 -8.95
C LYS A 374 -0.41 -23.83 -8.94
N TRP A 375 -1.57 -23.65 -8.33
CA TRP A 375 -2.16 -22.33 -8.12
C TRP A 375 -1.78 -21.77 -6.75
N PHE A 376 -1.72 -20.46 -6.65
CA PHE A 376 -1.69 -19.76 -5.38
C PHE A 376 -2.73 -18.64 -5.40
N ALA A 377 -3.19 -18.22 -4.22
CA ALA A 377 -3.97 -17.03 -4.02
C ALA A 377 -3.57 -16.36 -2.70
N ALA A 378 -3.57 -15.06 -2.67
CA ALA A 378 -3.31 -14.27 -1.48
C ALA A 378 -4.26 -13.07 -1.43
N SER A 379 -4.61 -12.67 -0.22
CA SER A 379 -5.37 -11.45 0.01
C SER A 379 -4.60 -10.55 0.99
N TYR A 380 -4.55 -9.28 0.67
CA TYR A 380 -3.90 -8.23 1.45
C TYR A 380 -4.94 -7.22 1.90
N THR A 381 -4.77 -6.68 3.10
CA THR A 381 -5.51 -5.50 3.54
C THR A 381 -4.67 -4.28 3.22
N MET A 382 -5.16 -3.43 2.34
CA MET A 382 -4.47 -2.21 1.87
C MET A 382 -4.70 -1.02 2.79
N LYS A 383 -5.68 -1.12 3.70
CA LYS A 383 -5.99 -0.03 4.61
C LYS A 383 -4.84 0.21 5.56
N PRO A 384 -4.37 1.47 5.71
CA PRO A 384 -3.40 1.81 6.71
C PRO A 384 -3.85 1.36 8.11
N SER A 385 -2.96 0.78 8.86
CA SER A 385 -3.22 0.35 10.23
C SER A 385 -2.07 0.76 11.15
N VAL A 386 -2.34 0.80 12.46
CA VAL A 386 -1.32 1.09 13.46
C VAL A 386 -1.28 -0.07 14.45
N SER A 387 -0.17 -0.78 14.46
CA SER A 387 0.04 -1.88 15.40
C SER A 387 0.40 -1.37 16.81
N GLY A 388 0.41 -2.29 17.77
CA GLY A 388 0.81 -2.02 19.13
C GLY A 388 -0.32 -1.61 20.06
N ILE A 389 0.05 -1.27 21.31
CA ILE A 389 -0.88 -0.96 22.39
C ILE A 389 -1.65 0.34 22.14
N SER A 390 -2.86 0.42 22.68
CA SER A 390 -3.69 1.63 22.66
C SER A 390 -3.75 2.32 24.02
N THR A 391 -3.16 1.74 25.07
CA THR A 391 -3.12 2.32 26.40
C THR A 391 -1.66 2.55 26.81
N LEU A 392 -1.31 3.81 27.07
CA LEU A 392 0.02 4.23 27.44
C LEU A 392 0.06 4.50 28.95
N ASN A 393 0.89 3.78 29.67
CA ASN A 393 1.02 3.93 31.11
C ASN A 393 2.33 4.63 31.43
N GLY A 394 2.26 5.77 32.09
CA GLY A 394 3.40 6.55 32.54
C GLY A 394 3.44 6.72 34.05
N LYS A 395 4.58 7.17 34.55
CA LYS A 395 4.76 7.60 35.94
C LYS A 395 5.28 9.04 35.93
N ARG A 396 4.80 9.86 36.84
CA ARG A 396 5.25 11.24 36.94
C ARG A 396 6.78 11.31 37.15
N PHE A 397 7.45 12.21 36.43
CA PHE A 397 8.92 12.43 36.40
C PHE A 397 9.76 11.24 35.89
N VAL A 398 9.18 10.11 35.54
CA VAL A 398 9.91 9.02 34.94
C VAL A 398 9.98 9.24 33.43
N PRO A 399 11.13 9.08 32.77
CA PRO A 399 11.22 9.10 31.33
C PRO A 399 10.28 8.06 30.68
N PHE A 400 9.52 8.49 29.68
CA PHE A 400 8.63 7.67 28.88
C PHE A 400 9.05 7.73 27.42
N SER A 401 8.95 6.63 26.72
CA SER A 401 9.12 6.57 25.27
C SER A 401 8.25 5.49 24.68
N TYR A 402 7.51 5.83 23.63
CA TYR A 402 6.69 4.88 22.87
C TYR A 402 6.80 5.19 21.38
N GLN A 403 7.13 4.19 20.56
CA GLN A 403 7.17 4.29 19.12
C GLN A 403 5.83 3.88 18.53
N ILE A 404 5.20 4.77 17.78
CA ILE A 404 4.05 4.43 16.94
C ILE A 404 4.58 3.64 15.74
N VAL A 405 4.02 2.45 15.51
CA VAL A 405 4.41 1.59 14.39
C VAL A 405 3.26 1.50 13.40
N PRO A 406 3.28 2.30 12.33
CA PRO A 406 2.31 2.18 11.26
C PRO A 406 2.60 0.93 10.42
N ALA A 407 1.54 0.33 9.89
CA ALA A 407 1.60 -0.73 8.91
C ALA A 407 0.78 -0.28 7.70
N PHE A 408 1.45 0.11 6.64
CA PHE A 408 0.88 0.45 5.35
C PHE A 408 1.24 -0.64 4.35
N PHE A 409 0.36 -0.86 3.38
CA PHE A 409 0.61 -1.84 2.34
C PHE A 409 1.83 -1.45 1.47
N GLU A 410 2.13 -0.16 1.37
CA GLU A 410 3.18 0.38 0.52
C GLU A 410 4.40 0.81 1.34
N MET A 411 5.51 0.14 1.14
CA MET A 411 6.80 0.43 1.77
C MET A 411 7.88 0.60 0.69
N PRO A 412 8.81 1.57 0.79
CA PRO A 412 9.04 2.49 1.89
C PRO A 412 8.10 3.70 1.87
N ALA A 413 7.43 3.95 2.96
CA ALA A 413 6.59 5.12 3.15
C ALA A 413 7.30 6.17 3.98
N VAL A 414 7.11 7.43 3.66
CA VAL A 414 7.49 8.57 4.51
C VAL A 414 6.25 8.97 5.31
N PHE A 415 6.30 8.73 6.61
CA PHE A 415 5.18 9.03 7.48
C PHE A 415 5.29 10.41 8.12
N GLU A 416 4.16 11.07 8.23
CA GLU A 416 3.98 12.28 8.99
C GLU A 416 2.96 12.03 10.09
N TYR A 417 3.26 12.51 11.31
CA TYR A 417 2.44 12.29 12.48
C TYR A 417 1.89 13.61 12.98
N SER A 418 0.59 13.72 13.10
CA SER A 418 -0.07 14.89 13.66
C SER A 418 -0.95 14.54 14.85
N LEU A 419 -0.93 15.40 15.87
CA LEU A 419 -1.67 15.21 17.10
C LEU A 419 -3.07 15.83 17.01
N ALA A 420 -4.09 15.06 17.39
CA ALA A 420 -5.42 15.55 17.67
C ALA A 420 -5.75 15.36 19.16
N GLY A 421 -6.02 16.45 19.87
CA GLY A 421 -6.14 16.51 21.31
C GLY A 421 -4.85 16.93 22.00
N ASN A 422 -4.73 16.62 23.29
CA ASN A 422 -3.59 17.02 24.10
C ASN A 422 -2.87 15.81 24.69
N LEU A 423 -1.55 15.80 24.57
CA LEU A 423 -0.70 14.87 25.31
C LEU A 423 -0.69 15.23 26.79
N PRO A 424 -0.36 14.28 27.68
CA PRO A 424 -0.03 14.57 29.07
C PRO A 424 1.04 15.66 29.16
N SER A 425 0.91 16.56 30.15
CA SER A 425 1.90 17.62 30.38
C SER A 425 3.31 17.02 30.52
N GLY A 426 4.25 17.49 29.70
CA GLY A 426 5.63 17.00 29.64
C GLY A 426 5.91 15.86 28.67
N TRP A 427 4.90 15.36 27.95
CA TRP A 427 5.10 14.48 26.80
C TRP A 427 5.04 15.27 25.50
N ILE A 428 5.78 14.82 24.49
CA ILE A 428 5.80 15.38 23.14
C ILE A 428 5.71 14.26 22.10
N LEU A 429 5.09 14.55 20.97
CA LEU A 429 5.12 13.72 19.78
C LEU A 429 6.12 14.32 18.81
N ASP A 430 7.05 13.52 18.32
CA ASP A 430 7.92 13.88 17.20
C ASP A 430 7.13 13.64 15.89
N PRO A 431 6.82 14.68 15.10
CA PRO A 431 6.00 14.57 13.90
C PRO A 431 6.69 13.82 12.75
N ALA A 432 8.01 13.68 12.76
CA ALA A 432 8.76 12.98 11.71
C ALA A 432 9.00 11.50 12.05
N THR A 433 9.14 11.17 13.33
CA THR A 433 9.47 9.80 13.74
C THR A 433 8.31 9.04 14.38
N GLY A 434 7.25 9.75 14.82
CA GLY A 434 6.13 9.14 15.53
C GLY A 434 6.48 8.65 16.94
N ILE A 435 7.57 9.16 17.52
CA ILE A 435 7.96 8.86 18.90
C ILE A 435 7.22 9.79 19.85
N ILE A 436 6.47 9.22 20.77
CA ILE A 436 5.93 9.93 21.93
C ILE A 436 6.93 9.76 23.06
N SER A 437 7.49 10.88 23.57
CA SER A 437 8.51 10.83 24.62
C SER A 437 8.40 12.01 25.58
N GLY A 438 9.06 11.90 26.73
CA GLY A 438 9.13 12.96 27.72
C GLY A 438 9.01 12.46 29.15
N LYS A 439 8.82 13.40 30.09
CA LYS A 439 8.56 13.13 31.52
C LYS A 439 7.25 13.82 31.89
N ALA A 440 6.23 13.07 32.21
CA ALA A 440 4.96 13.66 32.65
C ALA A 440 5.16 14.45 33.94
N THR A 441 4.63 15.67 34.00
CA THR A 441 4.76 16.57 35.17
C THR A 441 3.59 16.48 36.14
N GLU A 442 2.47 15.89 35.70
CA GLU A 442 1.23 15.79 36.46
C GLU A 442 0.64 14.38 36.39
N GLU A 443 -0.08 14.01 37.43
CA GLU A 443 -0.92 12.80 37.41
C GLU A 443 -2.18 13.10 36.61
N ALA A 444 -2.46 12.27 35.61
CA ALA A 444 -3.57 12.51 34.72
C ALA A 444 -3.99 11.20 34.04
N SER A 445 -5.23 11.16 33.60
CA SER A 445 -5.72 10.15 32.67
C SER A 445 -6.57 10.81 31.59
N GLY A 446 -6.56 10.26 30.40
CA GLY A 446 -7.30 10.83 29.29
C GLY A 446 -7.05 10.07 28.00
N SER A 447 -7.37 10.72 26.89
CA SER A 447 -7.13 10.19 25.55
C SER A 447 -6.68 11.30 24.60
N PHE A 448 -5.97 10.89 23.55
CA PHE A 448 -5.61 11.72 22.41
C PHE A 448 -5.58 10.85 21.17
N SER A 449 -5.68 11.44 19.99
CA SER A 449 -5.53 10.73 18.73
C SER A 449 -4.30 11.20 17.98
N VAL A 450 -3.70 10.28 17.23
CA VAL A 450 -2.63 10.61 16.30
C VAL A 450 -3.09 10.22 14.90
N MET A 451 -3.07 11.18 13.99
CA MET A 451 -3.22 10.97 12.57
C MET A 451 -1.85 10.65 11.99
N ILE A 452 -1.74 9.53 11.33
CA ILE A 452 -0.54 9.09 10.61
C ILE A 452 -0.88 9.14 9.13
N SER A 453 -0.16 9.95 8.36
CA SER A 453 -0.30 10.09 6.91
C SER A 453 0.94 9.60 6.19
N ASN A 454 0.73 8.94 5.05
CA ASN A 454 1.79 8.62 4.13
C ASN A 454 1.99 9.81 3.17
N ALA A 455 3.14 10.46 3.25
CA ALA A 455 3.45 11.61 2.39
C ALA A 455 3.57 11.26 0.90
N THR A 456 3.63 9.97 0.55
CA THR A 456 3.81 9.51 -0.84
C THR A 456 2.48 9.47 -1.60
N ASP A 457 1.40 9.03 -0.99
CA ASP A 457 0.09 8.82 -1.62
C ASP A 457 -1.07 9.58 -0.93
N GLY A 458 -0.81 10.15 0.26
CA GLY A 458 -1.80 10.89 1.05
C GLY A 458 -2.75 9.99 1.85
N GLU A 459 -2.58 8.67 1.83
CA GLU A 459 -3.35 7.78 2.69
C GLU A 459 -3.09 8.07 4.17
N SER A 460 -4.11 7.96 5.00
CA SER A 460 -3.99 8.26 6.42
C SER A 460 -4.82 7.34 7.28
N VAL A 461 -4.37 7.18 8.54
CA VAL A 461 -5.10 6.46 9.58
C VAL A 461 -5.03 7.23 10.88
N GLU A 462 -6.15 7.30 11.59
CA GLU A 462 -6.22 7.86 12.93
C GLU A 462 -6.24 6.74 13.97
N LYS A 463 -5.40 6.85 15.00
CA LYS A 463 -5.40 5.96 16.15
C LYS A 463 -5.57 6.74 17.44
N THR A 464 -6.58 6.36 18.21
CA THR A 464 -6.81 6.89 19.56
C THR A 464 -6.01 6.11 20.59
N TYR A 465 -5.33 6.83 21.45
CA TYR A 465 -4.60 6.32 22.60
C TYR A 465 -5.26 6.80 23.89
N THR A 466 -5.40 5.91 24.85
CA THR A 466 -5.71 6.27 26.24
C THR A 466 -4.41 6.33 27.03
N TYR A 467 -4.34 7.17 28.05
CA TYR A 467 -3.18 7.22 28.92
C TYR A 467 -3.56 7.28 30.39
N SER A 468 -2.65 6.78 31.22
CA SER A 468 -2.73 6.87 32.68
C SER A 468 -1.35 7.20 33.23
N ILE A 469 -1.24 8.35 33.87
CA ILE A 469 -0.02 8.80 34.56
C ILE A 469 -0.25 8.63 36.06
N VAL A 470 0.46 7.70 36.66
CA VAL A 470 0.38 7.42 38.09
C VAL A 470 1.44 8.20 38.87
N PRO A 471 1.36 8.29 40.24
CA PRO A 471 2.37 8.93 41.07
C PRO A 471 3.77 8.44 40.74
N LYS A 472 4.72 9.33 40.96
CA LYS A 472 6.14 9.00 40.82
C LYS A 472 6.58 7.96 41.85
N PRO A 473 7.48 7.05 41.49
CA PRO A 473 8.10 6.18 42.49
C PRO A 473 9.14 6.95 43.33
N CYS A 474 9.27 6.59 44.60
CA CYS A 474 10.21 7.28 45.50
C CYS A 474 11.70 7.05 45.17
N ASP A 475 12.02 5.96 44.48
CA ASP A 475 13.39 5.57 44.11
C ASP A 475 14.04 6.43 43.03
N ILE A 476 13.29 7.37 42.41
CA ILE A 476 13.85 8.35 41.48
C ILE A 476 14.37 9.62 42.14
N LEU A 477 14.17 9.79 43.45
CA LEU A 477 14.69 10.93 44.19
C LEU A 477 16.20 10.80 44.30
N SER A 478 16.92 11.89 44.02
CA SER A 478 18.37 11.92 44.12
C SER A 478 18.84 13.22 44.81
N ILE A 479 19.65 13.08 45.85
CA ILE A 479 20.26 14.25 46.52
C ILE A 479 21.50 14.68 45.76
N GLN A 480 21.57 15.95 45.41
CA GLN A 480 22.71 16.57 44.75
C GLN A 480 23.43 17.57 45.72
N PRO A 481 24.76 17.73 45.61
CA PRO A 481 25.70 17.04 44.71
C PRO A 481 25.97 15.59 45.13
N GLU A 482 26.49 14.78 44.23
CA GLU A 482 26.80 13.37 44.49
C GLU A 482 27.98 13.15 45.43
N SER A 483 28.89 14.11 45.49
CA SER A 483 30.07 14.07 46.34
C SER A 483 30.44 15.46 46.87
N LEU A 484 31.15 15.50 47.94
CA LEU A 484 31.65 16.73 48.55
C LEU A 484 33.16 16.84 48.39
N PRO A 485 33.71 18.07 48.23
CA PRO A 485 35.15 18.28 48.21
C PRO A 485 35.76 18.18 49.62
N SER A 486 37.05 17.88 49.67
CA SER A 486 37.81 17.93 50.92
C SER A 486 37.84 19.36 51.49
N ARG A 487 37.87 19.49 52.82
CA ARG A 487 37.90 20.78 53.57
C ARG A 487 38.90 20.73 54.66
N ALA A 488 39.45 21.91 54.96
CA ALA A 488 40.32 22.11 56.17
C ALA A 488 39.48 22.31 57.44
N VAL A 489 39.97 21.85 58.56
CA VAL A 489 39.28 21.92 59.88
C VAL A 489 38.84 23.32 60.25
N THR A 490 39.69 24.34 60.04
CA THR A 490 39.39 25.72 60.38
C THR A 490 38.67 26.48 59.29
N GLY A 491 38.27 25.81 58.23
CA GLY A 491 37.55 26.41 57.11
C GLY A 491 36.07 26.48 57.36
N ALA A 492 35.45 27.59 56.96
CA ALA A 492 34.00 27.66 56.85
C ALA A 492 33.53 26.66 55.83
N PHE A 493 32.52 25.87 56.17
CA PHE A 493 31.91 24.93 55.33
C PHE A 493 30.52 25.42 54.90
N TYR A 494 30.25 25.34 53.59
CA TYR A 494 28.97 25.74 53.02
C TYR A 494 28.65 24.82 51.90
N GLN A 495 27.51 24.10 51.97
CA GLN A 495 27.04 23.25 50.92
C GLN A 495 25.51 23.29 50.83
N GLN A 496 25.01 23.69 49.68
CA GLN A 496 23.60 23.59 49.36
C GLN A 496 23.31 22.19 48.80
N PHE A 497 22.35 21.49 49.40
CA PHE A 497 21.79 20.28 48.85
C PHE A 497 20.49 20.58 48.10
N THR A 498 20.27 19.90 47.01
CA THR A 498 19.02 19.93 46.26
C THR A 498 18.49 18.50 46.05
N LEU A 499 17.19 18.39 45.95
CA LEU A 499 16.54 17.11 45.69
C LEU A 499 16.06 17.08 44.23
N GLU A 500 16.74 16.29 43.42
CA GLU A 500 16.34 16.06 42.03
C GLU A 500 15.06 15.23 42.00
N ASN A 501 14.10 15.59 41.11
CA ASN A 501 12.76 15.06 41.05
C ASN A 501 11.92 15.19 42.33
N GLY A 502 12.36 16.04 43.28
CA GLY A 502 11.62 16.37 44.50
C GLY A 502 10.48 17.36 44.25
N GLU A 503 9.44 17.32 45.09
CA GLU A 503 8.25 18.15 44.97
C GLU A 503 7.75 18.65 46.29
N GLY A 504 7.06 19.80 46.23
CA GLY A 504 6.48 20.42 47.41
C GLY A 504 7.50 20.83 48.43
N LYS A 505 7.10 20.85 49.70
CA LYS A 505 8.01 21.16 50.81
C LYS A 505 8.94 19.96 51.06
N ILE A 506 10.24 20.23 51.05
CA ILE A 506 11.27 19.23 51.36
C ILE A 506 11.77 19.48 52.77
N VAL A 507 11.79 18.44 53.57
CA VAL A 507 12.37 18.45 54.92
C VAL A 507 13.70 17.72 54.90
N TRP A 508 14.74 18.40 55.31
CA TRP A 508 16.09 17.89 55.33
C TRP A 508 16.49 17.47 56.74
N THR A 509 17.09 16.30 56.86
CA THR A 509 17.66 15.80 58.09
C THR A 509 19.05 15.21 57.86
N ALA A 510 19.84 15.11 58.88
CA ALA A 510 21.15 14.50 58.78
C ALA A 510 21.46 13.57 59.95
N GLU A 511 22.23 12.56 59.68
CA GLU A 511 22.77 11.62 60.68
C GLU A 511 24.29 11.71 60.72
N ASN A 512 24.84 11.65 61.92
CA ASN A 512 26.28 11.67 62.17
C ASN A 512 27.01 12.89 61.61
N LEU A 513 26.36 14.07 61.67
CA LEU A 513 27.02 15.30 61.22
C LEU A 513 28.34 15.56 61.99
N PRO A 514 29.41 15.92 61.27
CA PRO A 514 30.67 16.31 61.84
C PRO A 514 30.47 17.51 62.84
N LYS A 515 31.22 17.49 63.94
CA LYS A 515 31.12 18.52 64.94
C LYS A 515 31.42 19.90 64.36
N GLY A 516 30.52 20.85 64.61
CA GLY A 516 30.62 22.22 64.13
C GLY A 516 29.84 22.51 62.85
N LEU A 517 29.25 21.49 62.22
CA LEU A 517 28.34 21.63 61.09
C LEU A 517 26.88 21.53 61.54
N SER A 518 26.00 22.25 60.88
CA SER A 518 24.55 22.19 61.05
C SER A 518 23.84 22.21 59.69
N LEU A 519 22.72 21.46 59.57
CA LEU A 519 21.88 21.44 58.39
C LEU A 519 20.61 22.23 58.65
N ASP A 520 20.30 23.17 57.77
CA ASP A 520 19.00 23.88 57.74
C ASP A 520 17.93 22.90 57.24
N PRO A 521 16.93 22.55 58.05
CA PRO A 521 15.94 21.54 57.69
C PRO A 521 14.96 21.97 56.59
N ASP A 522 14.78 23.26 56.37
CA ASP A 522 13.87 23.79 55.37
C ASP A 522 14.59 24.13 54.04
N LYS A 523 15.89 24.48 54.14
CA LYS A 523 16.65 24.91 52.96
C LYS A 523 17.60 23.85 52.40
N GLY A 524 17.92 22.79 53.18
CA GLY A 524 18.94 21.82 52.78
C GLY A 524 20.35 22.39 52.73
N LEU A 525 20.58 23.47 53.53
CA LEU A 525 21.85 24.14 53.60
C LEU A 525 22.68 23.56 54.74
N LEU A 526 23.79 22.90 54.43
CA LEU A 526 24.77 22.47 55.40
C LEU A 526 25.86 23.56 55.58
N ASN A 527 25.98 24.09 56.74
CA ASN A 527 26.97 25.13 57.02
C ASN A 527 27.59 25.00 58.42
N GLY A 528 28.67 25.73 58.66
CA GLY A 528 29.36 25.78 59.97
C GLY A 528 30.86 25.80 59.81
N ILE A 529 31.54 25.61 60.98
CA ILE A 529 33.01 25.50 61.02
C ILE A 529 33.35 24.07 61.44
N LEU A 530 33.99 23.34 60.56
CA LEU A 530 34.41 21.97 60.82
C LEU A 530 35.47 21.91 61.90
N GLN A 531 35.22 21.16 62.97
CA GLN A 531 36.04 21.07 64.16
C GLN A 531 36.74 19.74 64.37
N GLN A 532 36.74 18.86 63.38
CA GLN A 532 37.33 17.55 63.44
C GLN A 532 38.20 17.32 62.18
N THR A 533 39.26 16.53 62.31
CA THR A 533 40.15 16.14 61.25
C THR A 533 39.97 14.66 60.93
N GLY A 534 40.43 14.22 59.75
CA GLY A 534 40.35 12.85 59.23
C GLY A 534 39.18 12.63 58.30
N GLU A 535 38.90 11.38 58.03
CA GLU A 535 37.79 10.97 57.20
C GLU A 535 36.49 10.98 58.03
N LEU A 536 35.56 11.87 57.68
CA LEU A 536 34.30 12.08 58.38
C LEU A 536 33.15 11.73 57.48
N SER A 537 32.37 10.74 57.85
CA SER A 537 31.22 10.27 57.08
C SER A 537 29.92 10.66 57.80
N PHE A 538 28.94 11.15 57.03
CA PHE A 538 27.62 11.50 57.49
C PHE A 538 26.57 11.24 56.39
N THR A 539 25.30 11.19 56.77
CA THR A 539 24.21 10.93 55.82
C THR A 539 23.24 12.13 55.83
N ILE A 540 22.94 12.62 54.65
CA ILE A 540 21.84 13.58 54.41
C ILE A 540 20.62 12.81 53.97
N LYS A 541 19.46 13.13 54.55
CA LYS A 541 18.16 12.60 54.18
C LYS A 541 17.26 13.73 53.72
N ALA A 542 16.49 13.49 52.70
CA ALA A 542 15.49 14.42 52.20
C ALA A 542 14.13 13.68 52.12
N ARG A 543 13.11 14.29 52.72
CA ARG A 543 11.75 13.82 52.70
C ARG A 543 10.85 14.90 52.12
N GLU A 544 10.11 14.58 51.11
CA GLU A 544 9.13 15.47 50.49
C GLU A 544 7.74 15.36 51.12
N GLU A 545 6.86 16.32 50.82
CA GLU A 545 5.52 16.40 51.37
C GLU A 545 4.66 15.16 51.05
N SER A 546 4.86 14.54 49.90
CA SER A 546 4.19 13.28 49.50
C SER A 546 4.55 12.08 50.38
N GLY A 547 5.55 12.19 51.23
CA GLY A 547 6.06 11.15 52.11
C GLY A 547 7.23 10.35 51.55
N CYS A 548 7.59 10.54 50.27
CA CYS A 548 8.79 9.94 49.72
C CYS A 548 10.05 10.45 50.37
N GLU A 549 11.00 9.56 50.66
CA GLU A 549 12.27 9.85 51.32
C GLU A 549 13.42 9.21 50.56
N THR A 550 14.54 9.89 50.53
CA THR A 550 15.82 9.36 50.01
C THR A 550 16.96 9.80 50.89
N SER A 551 18.08 9.10 50.85
CA SER A 551 19.26 9.44 51.62
C SER A 551 20.53 9.27 50.80
N ARG A 552 21.56 10.05 51.13
CA ARG A 552 22.89 9.93 50.54
C ARG A 552 23.96 10.10 51.60
N SER A 553 24.90 9.19 51.63
CA SER A 553 26.06 9.28 52.52
C SER A 553 27.19 10.05 51.84
N TYR A 554 27.82 10.91 52.63
CA TYR A 554 28.93 11.74 52.20
C TYR A 554 30.14 11.49 53.11
N THR A 555 31.31 11.62 52.52
CA THR A 555 32.58 11.55 53.21
C THR A 555 33.36 12.83 52.92
N ILE A 556 33.82 13.51 53.96
CA ILE A 556 34.70 14.67 53.87
C ILE A 556 36.06 14.27 54.46
N ASN A 557 37.12 14.48 53.69
CA ASN A 557 38.47 14.39 54.24
C ASN A 557 38.89 15.76 54.79
N ALA A 558 38.86 15.89 56.10
CA ALA A 558 39.16 17.15 56.80
C ALA A 558 40.61 17.18 57.23
N GLU A 559 41.36 18.12 56.71
CA GLU A 559 42.78 18.33 57.02
C GLU A 559 42.93 19.48 58.00
N GLU A 560 43.96 19.40 58.86
CA GLU A 560 44.30 20.47 59.73
C GLU A 560 44.80 21.69 58.94
N PHE A 561 44.24 22.86 59.21
CA PHE A 561 44.69 24.07 58.54
C PHE A 561 46.13 24.38 58.93
N ASN A 562 47.03 24.24 58.00
CA ASN A 562 48.46 24.50 58.26
C ASN A 562 48.79 25.99 58.10
N TYR A 563 48.80 26.72 59.19
CA TYR A 563 49.17 28.13 59.22
C TYR A 563 50.60 28.43 58.73
N SER A 564 51.46 27.40 58.63
CA SER A 564 52.83 27.57 58.16
C SER A 564 52.94 27.79 56.64
N LEU A 565 51.90 27.46 55.93
CA LEU A 565 51.81 27.65 54.44
C LEU A 565 51.16 28.98 54.05
N ALA A 566 50.69 29.80 55.04
CA ALA A 566 50.15 31.13 54.79
C ALA A 566 51.19 32.19 55.12
N PRO A 567 52.12 32.57 54.27
CA PRO A 567 53.11 33.55 54.52
C PRO A 567 52.43 34.92 54.62
N ASN A 568 52.50 35.52 55.87
CA ASN A 568 52.19 36.93 56.10
C ASN A 568 50.72 37.41 56.05
N LEU A 569 49.74 36.60 56.41
CA LEU A 569 48.40 37.11 56.68
C LEU A 569 48.45 37.93 58.02
N LYS A 570 48.53 39.24 57.91
CA LYS A 570 48.57 40.12 59.05
C LYS A 570 47.21 40.39 59.68
N TRP A 571 46.11 40.07 58.97
CA TRP A 571 44.76 40.22 59.53
C TRP A 571 43.75 39.44 58.63
N ILE A 572 42.72 38.90 59.22
CA ILE A 572 41.52 38.32 58.51
C ILE A 572 40.35 39.11 59.08
N ASN A 573 39.65 39.82 58.19
CA ASN A 573 38.34 40.35 58.53
C ASN A 573 37.29 39.29 58.11
N GLN A 574 36.53 38.84 59.10
CA GLN A 574 35.34 38.04 58.80
C GLN A 574 34.28 38.92 58.17
N ILE A 575 33.94 38.68 56.94
CA ILE A 575 32.82 39.33 56.28
C ILE A 575 31.61 38.42 56.46
N TYR A 576 30.67 38.85 57.29
CA TYR A 576 29.36 38.23 57.40
C TYR A 576 28.40 38.97 56.44
N GLY A 577 27.96 38.32 55.37
CA GLY A 577 26.90 38.82 54.55
C GLY A 577 25.70 37.87 54.61
N SER A 578 24.50 38.41 54.71
CA SER A 578 23.25 37.66 54.81
C SER A 578 22.66 37.23 53.49
N GLU A 579 23.31 37.52 52.34
CA GLU A 579 22.83 37.14 51.03
C GLU A 579 24.00 36.84 50.10
N ALA A 580 23.88 35.74 49.40
CA ALA A 580 24.63 35.21 48.24
C ALA A 580 26.07 35.73 48.07
N PHE A 581 27.05 34.85 48.31
CA PHE A 581 28.44 35.10 47.95
C PHE A 581 28.63 35.03 46.43
N ASP A 582 28.60 36.18 45.77
CA ASP A 582 29.32 36.39 44.53
C ASP A 582 30.79 36.70 44.86
N HIS A 583 31.66 35.81 44.50
CA HIS A 583 33.11 35.87 44.34
C HIS A 583 33.80 37.14 44.90
N ALA A 584 34.37 37.07 46.12
CA ALA A 584 35.39 38.02 46.54
C ALA A 584 36.66 37.79 45.68
N LYS A 585 36.93 38.68 44.74
CA LYS A 585 38.22 38.76 44.06
C LYS A 585 39.19 39.55 44.95
N VAL A 586 40.25 38.90 45.40
CA VAL A 586 41.40 39.60 45.96
C VAL A 586 42.21 40.15 44.79
N ASN A 587 42.16 41.46 44.59
CA ASN A 587 42.78 42.11 43.43
C ASN A 587 44.23 42.54 43.64
N SER A 588 44.79 42.49 44.84
CA SER A 588 46.23 42.78 45.09
C SER A 588 46.74 42.17 46.39
N ILE A 589 47.92 41.66 46.35
CA ILE A 589 48.76 41.36 47.53
C ILE A 589 49.89 42.35 47.48
N ASP A 590 49.89 43.33 48.39
CA ASP A 590 51.06 44.19 48.57
C ASP A 590 52.17 43.39 49.27
N LYS A 591 53.39 43.51 48.74
CA LYS A 591 54.58 42.82 49.17
C LYS A 591 55.06 43.31 50.58
#